data_ed4941421dd138534adda1e5f508f57f
#
_entry.id   ed4941421dd138534adda1e5f508f57f
#
_cell.length_a   1.000
_cell.length_b   1.000
_cell.length_c   1.000
_cell.angle_alpha   90.00
_cell.angle_beta   90.00
_cell.angle_gamma   90.00
#
_symmetry.space_group_name_H-M   'P 1'
#
loop_
_entity.id
_entity.type
_entity.pdbx_description
1 polymer ?
#
loop_
_entity_poly.entity_id
_entity_poly.type
_entity_poly.pdbx_seq_one_letter_code
_entity_poly.pdbx_strand_id
1 'polypeptide(L)'
;MDLTLLLHSFTPSWTSVAMLLGYFTYLAIFGSILPGKVVPGATLSDGTRLYYRCNGLLLLFLLVILLGIGGWMDLLSPTAIADRGLELLSATLVFSALVTNVLYIVGCKSHDQSSSLRPHTTGNLIEDWWFGIQLNPQFMGLDLKFYFVRAGMLGWLLINLSVLVKSIQESNLSQSMILYQLFCVIYIMDYFIHEEYMTSTWDIIAERLGFMLVFGDIVWIPFTFSIQGWWLLRNKVELTIAAIIANCLVFFMGYLVFRGANKQKHVFKKNPKALIWGRPPKVIGGKLLASGYWPFSGASQGTVTISGTCW
;
A
#
# COMPACT_ATOMS: atom_id res chain seq x y z
N MET A 1 13.27 11.49 -27.53
CA MET A 1 13.84 11.77 -26.18
C MET A 1 15.19 11.10 -26.16
N ASP A 2 16.24 11.87 -25.90
CA ASP A 2 17.62 11.37 -25.97
C ASP A 2 17.85 10.37 -24.80
N LEU A 3 18.37 9.18 -25.11
CA LEU A 3 18.61 8.11 -24.14
C LEU A 3 19.54 8.56 -23.00
N THR A 4 20.49 9.41 -23.32
CA THR A 4 21.44 9.98 -22.36
C THR A 4 20.76 10.91 -21.36
N LEU A 5 19.82 11.73 -21.81
CA LEU A 5 18.98 12.58 -20.93
C LEU A 5 18.09 11.74 -20.01
N LEU A 6 17.55 10.65 -20.53
CA LEU A 6 16.71 9.72 -19.77
C LEU A 6 17.54 9.01 -18.69
N LEU A 7 18.71 8.50 -19.03
CA LEU A 7 19.63 7.87 -18.07
C LEU A 7 20.09 8.86 -16.99
N HIS A 8 20.36 10.12 -17.35
CA HIS A 8 20.73 11.14 -16.38
C HIS A 8 19.57 11.47 -15.42
N SER A 9 18.33 11.50 -15.92
CA SER A 9 17.13 11.73 -15.09
C SER A 9 16.82 10.55 -14.16
N PHE A 10 17.39 9.37 -14.46
CA PHE A 10 17.19 8.15 -13.65
C PHE A 10 18.27 7.99 -12.57
N THR A 11 19.27 8.88 -12.51
CA THR A 11 20.26 8.83 -11.43
C THR A 11 19.69 9.47 -10.16
N PRO A 12 19.76 8.79 -8.98
CA PRO A 12 19.28 9.36 -7.73
C PRO A 12 20.08 10.62 -7.39
N SER A 13 19.41 11.74 -7.17
CA SER A 13 20.04 12.93 -6.61
C SER A 13 20.07 12.87 -5.08
N TRP A 14 21.01 13.56 -4.47
CA TRP A 14 21.07 13.69 -3.00
C TRP A 14 19.76 14.26 -2.42
N THR A 15 19.12 15.17 -3.15
CA THR A 15 17.83 15.74 -2.76
C THR A 15 16.74 14.67 -2.72
N SER A 16 16.65 13.83 -3.74
CA SER A 16 15.66 12.74 -3.81
C SER A 16 15.90 11.68 -2.73
N VAL A 17 17.18 11.39 -2.45
CA VAL A 17 17.53 10.48 -1.34
C VAL A 17 17.16 11.10 0.00
N ALA A 18 17.43 12.38 0.23
CA ALA A 18 17.06 13.07 1.47
C ALA A 18 15.54 13.14 1.66
N MET A 19 14.78 13.42 0.60
CA MET A 19 13.30 13.39 0.64
C MET A 19 12.79 12.01 1.01
N LEU A 20 13.33 10.96 0.41
CA LEU A 20 12.96 9.57 0.68
C LEU A 20 13.27 9.18 2.13
N LEU A 21 14.48 9.45 2.60
CA LEU A 21 14.87 9.14 3.98
C LEU A 21 14.07 9.95 4.99
N GLY A 22 13.82 11.24 4.73
CA GLY A 22 12.93 12.07 5.56
C GLY A 22 11.54 11.51 5.64
N TYR A 23 10.98 11.07 4.52
CA TYR A 23 9.68 10.42 4.46
C TYR A 23 9.61 9.15 5.30
N PHE A 24 10.54 8.21 5.12
CA PHE A 24 10.58 6.97 5.91
C PHE A 24 10.84 7.23 7.39
N THR A 25 11.69 8.20 7.72
CA THR A 25 11.95 8.60 9.11
C THR A 25 10.69 9.18 9.76
N TYR A 26 9.97 10.05 9.05
CA TYR A 26 8.69 10.58 9.50
C TYR A 26 7.70 9.45 9.82
N LEU A 27 7.54 8.49 8.90
CA LEU A 27 6.63 7.36 9.11
C LEU A 27 7.03 6.50 10.30
N ALA A 28 8.32 6.25 10.49
CA ALA A 28 8.82 5.45 11.62
C ALA A 28 8.57 6.16 12.97
N ILE A 29 8.92 7.43 13.07
CA ILE A 29 8.75 8.20 14.31
C ILE A 29 7.28 8.38 14.65
N PHE A 30 6.52 8.98 13.74
CA PHE A 30 5.11 9.30 14.03
C PHE A 30 4.21 8.07 14.02
N GLY A 31 4.53 7.04 13.23
CA GLY A 31 3.85 5.74 13.28
C GLY A 31 3.98 5.05 14.63
N SER A 32 5.11 5.27 15.33
CA SER A 32 5.36 4.73 16.68
C SER A 32 4.71 5.54 17.79
N ILE A 33 4.70 6.88 17.67
CA ILE A 33 4.31 7.81 18.75
C ILE A 33 2.82 8.10 18.72
N LEU A 34 2.23 8.27 17.53
CA LEU A 34 0.84 8.68 17.41
C LEU A 34 -0.11 7.62 18.00
N PRO A 35 -1.16 8.06 18.72
CA PRO A 35 -2.18 7.17 19.24
C PRO A 35 -2.94 6.47 18.10
N GLY A 36 -3.47 5.27 18.39
CA GLY A 36 -4.25 4.52 17.43
C GLY A 36 -4.92 3.31 18.04
N LYS A 37 -5.93 2.78 17.35
CA LYS A 37 -6.63 1.57 17.76
C LYS A 37 -5.66 0.39 17.66
N VAL A 38 -5.48 -0.34 18.75
CA VAL A 38 -4.69 -1.57 18.77
C VAL A 38 -5.62 -2.75 18.47
N VAL A 39 -5.30 -3.50 17.42
CA VAL A 39 -6.11 -4.64 16.97
C VAL A 39 -5.27 -5.93 16.95
N PRO A 40 -5.85 -7.06 17.38
CA PRO A 40 -5.19 -8.35 17.26
C PRO A 40 -5.16 -8.80 15.79
N GLY A 41 -4.02 -9.30 15.37
CA GLY A 41 -3.86 -10.00 14.10
C GLY A 41 -4.42 -11.40 14.12
N ALA A 42 -4.12 -12.17 13.07
CA ALA A 42 -4.47 -13.58 13.00
C ALA A 42 -3.74 -14.38 14.10
N THR A 43 -4.35 -15.49 14.51
CA THR A 43 -3.71 -16.41 15.44
C THR A 43 -2.56 -17.12 14.73
N LEU A 44 -1.38 -17.06 15.30
CA LEU A 44 -0.19 -17.74 14.81
C LEU A 44 -0.25 -19.23 15.15
N SER A 45 0.67 -20.03 14.60
CA SER A 45 0.72 -21.49 14.79
C SER A 45 0.93 -21.94 16.23
N ASP A 46 1.52 -21.07 17.06
CA ASP A 46 1.74 -21.28 18.51
C ASP A 46 0.57 -20.81 19.39
N GLY A 47 -0.53 -20.34 18.78
CA GLY A 47 -1.69 -19.81 19.48
C GLY A 47 -1.58 -18.34 19.89
N THR A 48 -0.42 -17.71 19.73
CA THR A 48 -0.22 -16.28 20.03
C THR A 48 -0.79 -15.38 18.93
N ARG A 49 -0.89 -14.08 19.20
CA ARG A 49 -1.32 -13.05 18.23
C ARG A 49 -0.41 -11.86 18.29
N LEU A 50 -0.06 -11.35 17.12
CA LEU A 50 0.59 -10.04 17.02
C LEU A 50 -0.47 -8.94 17.13
N TYR A 51 -0.07 -7.80 17.67
CA TYR A 51 -0.94 -6.63 17.82
C TYR A 51 -0.46 -5.52 16.92
N TYR A 52 -1.41 -4.91 16.19
CA TYR A 52 -1.15 -3.85 15.23
C TYR A 52 -1.81 -2.57 15.65
N ARG A 53 -1.06 -1.47 15.63
CA ARG A 53 -1.59 -0.15 15.93
C ARG A 53 -2.07 0.51 14.65
N CYS A 54 -3.39 0.70 14.51
CA CYS A 54 -4.03 1.36 13.38
C CYS A 54 -4.11 2.86 13.64
N ASN A 55 -3.13 3.60 13.18
CA ASN A 55 -3.02 5.07 13.31
C ASN A 55 -2.67 5.74 11.97
N GLY A 56 -2.74 5.01 10.86
CA GLY A 56 -2.35 5.48 9.54
C GLY A 56 -3.16 6.69 9.07
N LEU A 57 -4.45 6.78 9.41
CA LEU A 57 -5.27 7.93 9.06
C LEU A 57 -4.78 9.22 9.72
N LEU A 58 -4.42 9.16 11.01
CA LEU A 58 -3.87 10.30 11.74
C LEU A 58 -2.51 10.69 11.19
N LEU A 59 -1.68 9.70 10.87
CA LEU A 59 -0.38 9.87 10.25
C LEU A 59 -0.50 10.58 8.89
N LEU A 60 -1.48 10.17 8.06
CA LEU A 60 -1.78 10.78 6.78
C LEU A 60 -2.16 12.26 6.93
N PHE A 61 -3.11 12.57 7.79
CA PHE A 61 -3.55 13.96 8.00
C PHE A 61 -2.42 14.84 8.51
N LEU A 62 -1.64 14.36 9.48
CA LEU A 62 -0.50 15.11 10.00
C LEU A 62 0.52 15.39 8.90
N LEU A 63 0.84 14.39 8.04
CA LEU A 63 1.78 14.57 6.94
C LEU A 63 1.28 15.59 5.92
N VAL A 64 0.02 15.49 5.49
CA VAL A 64 -0.56 16.43 4.53
C VAL A 64 -0.61 17.85 5.09
N ILE A 65 -0.95 18.02 6.37
CA ILE A 65 -0.95 19.32 7.04
C ILE A 65 0.47 19.91 7.10
N LEU A 66 1.46 19.11 7.51
CA LEU A 66 2.86 19.57 7.60
C LEU A 66 3.41 19.99 6.23
N LEU A 67 3.15 19.18 5.20
CA LEU A 67 3.55 19.52 3.83
C LEU A 67 2.80 20.73 3.29
N GLY A 68 1.50 20.87 3.62
CA GLY A 68 0.69 22.03 3.26
C GLY A 68 1.21 23.31 3.91
N ILE A 69 1.54 23.27 5.19
CA ILE A 69 2.14 24.42 5.90
C ILE A 69 3.53 24.74 5.30
N GLY A 70 4.36 23.71 5.06
CA GLY A 70 5.67 23.90 4.45
C GLY A 70 5.59 24.53 3.06
N GLY A 71 4.59 24.15 2.26
CA GLY A 71 4.34 24.78 0.96
C GLY A 71 3.79 26.21 1.07
N TRP A 72 2.91 26.48 2.04
CA TRP A 72 2.38 27.83 2.27
C TRP A 72 3.44 28.80 2.77
N MET A 73 4.41 28.30 3.54
CA MET A 73 5.54 29.10 4.04
C MET A 73 6.71 29.21 3.04
N ASP A 74 6.56 28.71 1.82
CA ASP A 74 7.62 28.63 0.80
C ASP A 74 8.87 27.85 1.23
N LEU A 75 8.76 27.01 2.26
CA LEU A 75 9.85 26.15 2.72
C LEU A 75 10.02 24.89 1.86
N LEU A 76 8.93 24.42 1.26
CA LEU A 76 8.89 23.22 0.44
C LEU A 76 8.14 23.50 -0.87
N SER A 77 8.70 23.05 -1.98
CA SER A 77 7.98 23.11 -3.25
C SER A 77 6.87 22.02 -3.27
N PRO A 78 5.60 22.38 -3.42
CA PRO A 78 4.50 21.39 -3.48
C PRO A 78 4.60 20.47 -4.69
N THR A 79 5.34 20.87 -5.75
CA THR A 79 5.55 20.08 -6.97
C THR A 79 6.83 19.25 -6.94
N ALA A 80 7.61 19.33 -5.87
CA ALA A 80 8.93 18.70 -5.80
C ALA A 80 8.92 17.19 -6.11
N ILE A 81 7.86 16.48 -5.69
CA ILE A 81 7.70 15.04 -5.96
C ILE A 81 7.38 14.82 -7.45
N ALA A 82 6.47 15.61 -8.01
CA ALA A 82 6.11 15.50 -9.42
C ALA A 82 7.28 15.88 -10.35
N ASP A 83 8.11 16.85 -9.94
CA ASP A 83 9.29 17.31 -10.71
C ASP A 83 10.42 16.28 -10.72
N ARG A 84 10.55 15.49 -9.64
CA ARG A 84 11.64 14.53 -9.43
C ARG A 84 11.19 13.08 -9.48
N GLY A 85 10.09 12.78 -10.17
CA GLY A 85 9.46 11.45 -10.17
C GLY A 85 10.44 10.32 -10.54
N LEU A 86 11.25 10.47 -11.58
CA LEU A 86 12.23 9.44 -12.00
C LEU A 86 13.41 9.30 -11.03
N GLU A 87 13.89 10.39 -10.47
CA GLU A 87 14.95 10.37 -9.44
C GLU A 87 14.46 9.67 -8.16
N LEU A 88 13.22 9.96 -7.73
CA LEU A 88 12.59 9.31 -6.59
C LEU A 88 12.33 7.83 -6.85
N LEU A 89 11.87 7.47 -8.05
CA LEU A 89 11.69 6.07 -8.43
C LEU A 89 13.01 5.30 -8.33
N SER A 90 14.10 5.82 -8.90
CA SER A 90 15.39 5.15 -8.85
C SER A 90 15.96 5.08 -7.43
N ALA A 91 15.82 6.17 -6.64
CA ALA A 91 16.21 6.16 -5.22
C ALA A 91 15.45 5.10 -4.44
N THR A 92 14.14 4.97 -4.69
CA THR A 92 13.29 3.99 -4.00
C THR A 92 13.60 2.56 -4.43
N LEU A 93 13.94 2.34 -5.71
CA LEU A 93 14.41 1.03 -6.21
C LEU A 93 15.70 0.59 -5.48
N VAL A 94 16.68 1.49 -5.40
CA VAL A 94 17.94 1.21 -4.66
C VAL A 94 17.64 0.95 -3.19
N PHE A 95 16.81 1.78 -2.58
CA PHE A 95 16.41 1.62 -1.17
C PHE A 95 15.72 0.29 -0.92
N SER A 96 14.79 -0.14 -1.78
CA SER A 96 14.09 -1.43 -1.65
C SER A 96 15.06 -2.61 -1.68
N ALA A 97 16.05 -2.58 -2.59
CA ALA A 97 17.07 -3.62 -2.67
C ALA A 97 17.98 -3.64 -1.41
N LEU A 98 18.41 -2.46 -0.93
CA LEU A 98 19.23 -2.35 0.29
C LEU A 98 18.49 -2.85 1.53
N VAL A 99 17.23 -2.44 1.71
CA VAL A 99 16.40 -2.90 2.83
C VAL A 99 16.22 -4.41 2.78
N THR A 100 15.93 -4.96 1.61
CA THR A 100 15.79 -6.42 1.45
C THR A 100 17.06 -7.17 1.78
N ASN A 101 18.23 -6.65 1.37
CA ASN A 101 19.53 -7.25 1.75
C ASN A 101 19.72 -7.24 3.26
N VAL A 102 19.37 -6.16 3.95
CA VAL A 102 19.43 -6.08 5.40
C VAL A 102 18.48 -7.09 6.05
N LEU A 103 17.23 -7.16 5.58
CA LEU A 103 16.24 -8.13 6.07
C LEU A 103 16.72 -9.57 5.88
N TYR A 104 17.32 -9.88 4.74
CA TYR A 104 17.88 -11.19 4.45
C TYR A 104 19.02 -11.54 5.43
N ILE A 105 20.00 -10.64 5.61
CA ILE A 105 21.14 -10.85 6.51
C ILE A 105 20.68 -11.01 7.97
N VAL A 106 19.76 -10.16 8.42
CA VAL A 106 19.19 -10.23 9.77
C VAL A 106 18.39 -11.52 9.94
N GLY A 107 17.59 -11.88 8.94
CA GLY A 107 16.82 -13.13 8.95
C GLY A 107 17.69 -14.37 9.06
N CYS A 108 18.81 -14.44 8.31
CA CYS A 108 19.77 -15.54 8.40
C CYS A 108 20.47 -15.65 9.78
N LYS A 109 20.64 -14.53 10.47
CA LYS A 109 21.28 -14.47 11.80
C LYS A 109 20.29 -14.65 12.95
N SER A 110 19.00 -14.60 12.70
CA SER A 110 17.98 -14.74 13.72
C SER A 110 17.89 -16.20 14.19
N HIS A 111 18.12 -16.40 15.48
CA HIS A 111 17.98 -17.71 16.16
C HIS A 111 16.67 -17.79 16.95
N ASP A 112 15.65 -17.05 16.55
CA ASP A 112 14.39 -17.01 17.28
C ASP A 112 13.76 -18.42 17.34
N GLN A 113 13.62 -18.97 18.56
CA GLN A 113 13.16 -20.34 18.78
C GLN A 113 11.64 -20.47 18.86
N SER A 114 10.90 -19.36 18.82
CA SER A 114 9.44 -19.43 18.79
C SER A 114 8.96 -20.04 17.49
N SER A 115 8.09 -21.04 17.59
CA SER A 115 7.68 -21.87 16.44
C SER A 115 7.00 -21.10 15.32
N SER A 116 6.37 -19.97 15.63
CA SER A 116 5.61 -19.13 14.69
C SER A 116 6.44 -18.06 13.98
N LEU A 117 7.58 -17.68 14.54
CA LEU A 117 8.48 -16.66 14.01
C LEU A 117 9.81 -17.24 13.50
N ARG A 118 9.92 -18.57 13.46
CA ARG A 118 11.14 -19.23 12.96
C ARG A 118 11.48 -18.74 11.56
N PRO A 119 12.73 -18.34 11.33
CA PRO A 119 13.22 -18.08 10.00
C PRO A 119 13.02 -19.30 9.11
N HIS A 120 12.51 -19.10 7.92
CA HIS A 120 12.36 -20.18 6.94
C HIS A 120 13.35 -19.96 5.81
N THR A 121 14.27 -20.88 5.65
CA THR A 121 15.23 -20.88 4.55
C THR A 121 14.99 -22.11 3.68
N THR A 122 14.92 -21.90 2.36
CA THR A 122 14.79 -22.98 1.38
C THR A 122 16.16 -23.55 0.99
N GLY A 123 17.25 -22.83 1.31
CA GLY A 123 18.60 -23.11 0.85
C GLY A 123 18.91 -22.51 -0.52
N ASN A 124 17.92 -21.90 -1.18
CA ASN A 124 18.11 -21.14 -2.41
C ASN A 124 18.15 -19.63 -2.10
N LEU A 125 19.33 -19.03 -2.26
CA LEU A 125 19.57 -17.63 -1.94
C LEU A 125 18.61 -16.69 -2.68
N ILE A 126 18.32 -16.93 -3.95
CA ILE A 126 17.45 -16.09 -4.76
C ILE A 126 16.00 -16.18 -4.26
N GLU A 127 15.54 -17.40 -3.96
CA GLU A 127 14.19 -17.63 -3.46
C GLU A 127 14.01 -17.01 -2.07
N ASP A 128 14.96 -17.24 -1.16
CA ASP A 128 14.94 -16.70 0.19
C ASP A 128 15.04 -15.17 0.21
N TRP A 129 15.79 -14.57 -0.71
CA TRP A 129 15.86 -13.12 -0.87
C TRP A 129 14.58 -12.55 -1.47
N TRP A 130 13.99 -13.23 -2.47
CA TRP A 130 12.79 -12.77 -3.18
C TRP A 130 11.56 -12.85 -2.28
N PHE A 131 11.31 -13.98 -1.67
CA PHE A 131 10.13 -14.21 -0.82
C PHE A 131 10.34 -13.84 0.65
N GLY A 132 11.57 -13.70 1.09
CA GLY A 132 11.94 -13.38 2.46
C GLY A 132 12.09 -14.59 3.36
N ILE A 133 12.78 -14.41 4.48
CA ILE A 133 13.06 -15.44 5.48
C ILE A 133 12.11 -15.32 6.67
N GLN A 134 11.83 -14.10 7.13
CA GLN A 134 10.99 -13.83 8.30
C GLN A 134 9.55 -13.52 7.91
N LEU A 135 8.59 -14.11 8.62
CA LEU A 135 7.16 -13.88 8.36
C LEU A 135 6.74 -12.48 8.78
N ASN A 136 7.06 -12.05 10.00
CA ASN A 136 6.67 -10.75 10.55
C ASN A 136 7.86 -10.08 11.23
N PRO A 137 8.87 -9.61 10.46
CA PRO A 137 10.00 -8.93 11.05
C PRO A 137 9.56 -7.62 11.71
N GLN A 138 10.09 -7.38 12.92
CA GLN A 138 9.82 -6.17 13.69
C GLN A 138 11.12 -5.40 13.93
N PHE A 139 11.02 -4.09 13.91
CA PHE A 139 12.11 -3.19 14.25
C PHE A 139 11.61 -2.14 15.23
N MET A 140 12.20 -2.09 16.42
CA MET A 140 11.81 -1.15 17.50
C MET A 140 10.28 -1.15 17.80
N GLY A 141 9.66 -2.33 17.74
CA GLY A 141 8.23 -2.50 18.00
C GLY A 141 7.31 -2.14 16.81
N LEU A 142 7.88 -1.80 15.66
CA LEU A 142 7.14 -1.61 14.41
C LEU A 142 7.13 -2.92 13.62
N ASP A 143 5.95 -3.39 13.22
CA ASP A 143 5.83 -4.44 12.20
C ASP A 143 6.19 -3.86 10.84
N LEU A 144 7.23 -4.42 10.21
CA LEU A 144 7.77 -3.84 8.98
C LEU A 144 6.86 -4.04 7.76
N LYS A 145 6.04 -5.10 7.72
CA LYS A 145 5.06 -5.26 6.63
C LYS A 145 3.99 -4.17 6.71
N PHE A 146 3.45 -3.99 7.90
CA PHE A 146 2.44 -2.96 8.14
C PHE A 146 2.97 -1.54 7.88
N TYR A 147 4.25 -1.33 8.19
CA TYR A 147 4.97 -0.09 7.91
C TYR A 147 5.15 0.17 6.41
N PHE A 148 5.60 -0.84 5.62
CA PHE A 148 5.83 -0.64 4.19
C PHE A 148 4.55 -0.47 3.39
N VAL A 149 3.49 -1.20 3.70
CA VAL A 149 2.17 -0.98 3.07
C VAL A 149 1.68 0.45 3.30
N ARG A 150 1.79 0.96 4.53
CA ARG A 150 1.46 2.36 4.84
C ARG A 150 2.31 3.33 4.02
N ALA A 151 3.61 3.07 3.94
CA ALA A 151 4.50 3.89 3.15
C ALA A 151 4.09 3.91 1.67
N GLY A 152 3.71 2.78 1.11
CA GLY A 152 3.21 2.72 -0.26
C GLY A 152 1.94 3.54 -0.46
N MET A 153 0.94 3.36 0.39
CA MET A 153 -0.35 4.04 0.29
C MET A 153 -0.24 5.56 0.48
N LEU A 154 0.55 6.00 1.46
CA LEU A 154 0.84 7.41 1.66
C LEU A 154 1.67 8.00 0.51
N GLY A 155 2.69 7.27 0.04
CA GLY A 155 3.50 7.67 -1.09
C GLY A 155 2.67 7.85 -2.37
N TRP A 156 1.72 6.93 -2.62
CA TRP A 156 0.79 7.05 -3.74
C TRP A 156 -0.05 8.33 -3.65
N LEU A 157 -0.58 8.66 -2.48
CA LEU A 157 -1.31 9.91 -2.28
C LEU A 157 -0.42 11.14 -2.50
N LEU A 158 0.79 11.16 -1.93
CA LEU A 158 1.69 12.30 -2.04
C LEU A 158 2.11 12.58 -3.48
N ILE A 159 2.43 11.54 -4.24
CA ILE A 159 2.75 11.67 -5.67
C ILE A 159 1.56 12.31 -6.39
N ASN A 160 0.36 11.78 -6.18
CA ASN A 160 -0.85 12.27 -6.84
C ASN A 160 -1.19 13.70 -6.44
N LEU A 161 -1.07 14.07 -5.17
CA LEU A 161 -1.29 15.46 -4.72
C LEU A 161 -0.27 16.42 -5.36
N SER A 162 1.01 16.02 -5.44
CA SER A 162 2.03 16.82 -6.08
C SER A 162 1.78 17.01 -7.59
N VAL A 163 1.35 15.95 -8.27
CA VAL A 163 0.94 15.99 -9.69
C VAL A 163 -0.28 16.90 -9.89
N LEU A 164 -1.28 16.84 -8.99
CA LEU A 164 -2.45 17.71 -9.03
C LEU A 164 -2.06 19.19 -8.90
N VAL A 165 -1.22 19.51 -7.89
CA VAL A 165 -0.75 20.89 -7.68
C VAL A 165 0.01 21.39 -8.91
N LYS A 166 0.87 20.55 -9.49
CA LYS A 166 1.59 20.88 -10.71
C LYS A 166 0.65 21.14 -11.88
N SER A 167 -0.38 20.32 -12.06
CA SER A 167 -1.40 20.50 -13.08
C SER A 167 -2.15 21.86 -12.94
N ILE A 168 -2.41 22.28 -11.69
CA ILE A 168 -3.02 23.58 -11.41
C ILE A 168 -2.05 24.73 -11.74
N GLN A 169 -0.78 24.64 -11.32
CA GLN A 169 0.23 25.66 -11.58
C GLN A 169 0.51 25.85 -13.08
N GLU A 170 0.53 24.76 -13.84
CA GLU A 170 0.72 24.77 -15.29
C GLU A 170 -0.56 25.12 -16.08
N SER A 171 -1.67 25.42 -15.39
CA SER A 171 -2.97 25.68 -16.02
C SER A 171 -3.46 24.56 -16.95
N ASN A 172 -3.05 23.33 -16.64
CA ASN A 172 -3.34 22.12 -17.42
C ASN A 172 -4.32 21.18 -16.70
N LEU A 173 -5.12 21.71 -15.77
CA LEU A 173 -6.10 20.92 -15.04
C LEU A 173 -7.25 20.50 -15.98
N SER A 174 -7.44 19.19 -16.15
CA SER A 174 -8.50 18.59 -16.96
C SER A 174 -9.56 17.90 -16.09
N GLN A 175 -10.76 17.67 -16.64
CA GLN A 175 -11.81 16.91 -15.96
C GLN A 175 -11.38 15.47 -15.65
N SER A 176 -10.61 14.83 -16.54
CA SER A 176 -10.07 13.49 -16.31
C SER A 176 -9.04 13.47 -15.18
N MET A 177 -8.21 14.51 -15.02
CA MET A 177 -7.29 14.63 -13.90
C MET A 177 -8.05 14.72 -12.58
N ILE A 178 -9.09 15.59 -12.50
CA ILE A 178 -9.91 15.73 -11.29
C ILE A 178 -10.57 14.40 -10.93
N LEU A 179 -11.16 13.72 -11.90
CA LEU A 179 -11.86 12.45 -11.67
C LEU A 179 -10.91 11.36 -11.21
N TYR A 180 -9.73 11.24 -11.84
CA TYR A 180 -8.69 10.30 -11.43
C TYR A 180 -8.22 10.57 -9.99
N GLN A 181 -7.91 11.82 -9.66
CA GLN A 181 -7.49 12.20 -8.32
C GLN A 181 -8.55 11.90 -7.26
N LEU A 182 -9.82 12.17 -7.57
CA LEU A 182 -10.93 11.87 -6.67
C LEU A 182 -11.02 10.36 -6.39
N PHE A 183 -10.89 9.53 -7.41
CA PHE A 183 -10.93 8.06 -7.24
C PHE A 183 -9.74 7.56 -6.41
N CYS A 184 -8.54 8.07 -6.65
CA CYS A 184 -7.36 7.73 -5.85
C CYS A 184 -7.55 8.13 -4.38
N VAL A 185 -8.01 9.35 -4.12
CA VAL A 185 -8.24 9.83 -2.75
C VAL A 185 -9.29 8.98 -2.04
N ILE A 186 -10.43 8.68 -2.68
CA ILE A 186 -11.48 7.83 -2.09
C ILE A 186 -10.91 6.46 -1.71
N TYR A 187 -10.14 5.84 -2.60
CA TYR A 187 -9.56 4.51 -2.36
C TYR A 187 -8.54 4.53 -1.21
N ILE A 188 -7.64 5.50 -1.19
CA ILE A 188 -6.61 5.63 -0.16
C ILE A 188 -7.24 5.97 1.21
N MET A 189 -8.23 6.85 1.23
CA MET A 189 -8.98 7.17 2.45
C MET A 189 -9.71 5.93 2.99
N ASP A 190 -10.35 5.14 2.12
CA ASP A 190 -10.99 3.88 2.52
C ASP A 190 -10.00 2.89 3.14
N TYR A 191 -8.79 2.77 2.56
CA TYR A 191 -7.73 1.95 3.14
C TYR A 191 -7.41 2.38 4.58
N PHE A 192 -7.18 3.66 4.85
CA PHE A 192 -6.82 4.13 6.18
C PHE A 192 -7.98 4.10 7.17
N ILE A 193 -9.21 4.35 6.74
CA ILE A 193 -10.41 4.21 7.58
C ILE A 193 -10.60 2.76 8.03
N HIS A 194 -10.27 1.80 7.18
CA HIS A 194 -10.41 0.37 7.43
C HIS A 194 -9.06 -0.34 7.58
N GLU A 195 -8.04 0.36 8.05
CA GLU A 195 -6.67 -0.13 8.17
C GLU A 195 -6.58 -1.47 8.94
N GLU A 196 -7.49 -1.70 9.91
CA GLU A 196 -7.55 -2.98 10.63
C GLU A 196 -7.79 -4.20 9.72
N TYR A 197 -8.34 -4.02 8.52
CA TYR A 197 -8.59 -5.12 7.60
C TYR A 197 -7.30 -5.68 6.99
N MET A 198 -6.22 -4.88 6.97
CA MET A 198 -4.89 -5.35 6.57
C MET A 198 -4.40 -6.51 7.42
N THR A 199 -4.73 -6.54 8.71
CA THR A 199 -4.35 -7.65 9.61
C THR A 199 -4.92 -9.00 9.19
N SER A 200 -5.87 -9.02 8.25
CA SER A 200 -6.52 -10.20 7.71
C SER A 200 -6.09 -10.52 6.27
N THR A 201 -5.18 -9.75 5.67
CA THR A 201 -4.68 -10.01 4.32
C THR A 201 -3.70 -11.17 4.28
N TRP A 202 -3.53 -11.74 3.09
CA TRP A 202 -2.57 -12.83 2.88
C TRP A 202 -1.14 -12.35 3.14
N ASP A 203 -0.81 -11.15 2.71
CA ASP A 203 0.51 -10.53 2.87
C ASP A 203 0.94 -10.47 4.34
N ILE A 204 0.01 -10.12 5.24
CA ILE A 204 0.29 -10.05 6.68
C ILE A 204 0.34 -11.45 7.31
N ILE A 205 -0.55 -12.36 6.91
CA ILE A 205 -0.74 -13.64 7.60
C ILE A 205 0.25 -14.70 7.13
N ALA A 206 0.56 -14.76 5.84
CA ALA A 206 1.21 -15.90 5.22
C ALA A 206 2.49 -15.57 4.42
N GLU A 207 2.57 -14.40 3.80
CA GLU A 207 3.76 -14.02 3.03
C GLU A 207 4.90 -13.57 3.96
N ARG A 208 6.12 -13.97 3.64
CA ARG A 208 7.32 -13.46 4.31
C ARG A 208 7.77 -12.15 3.71
N LEU A 209 8.48 -11.32 4.46
CA LEU A 209 8.96 -10.02 4.00
C LEU A 209 10.28 -10.15 3.25
N GLY A 210 10.21 -10.30 1.95
CA GLY A 210 11.33 -10.29 1.01
C GLY A 210 11.23 -9.16 -0.01
N PHE A 211 12.05 -9.23 -1.06
CA PHE A 211 12.08 -8.20 -2.11
C PHE A 211 10.72 -8.02 -2.78
N MET A 212 9.99 -9.09 -3.02
CA MET A 212 8.67 -9.04 -3.65
C MET A 212 7.71 -8.10 -2.91
N LEU A 213 7.58 -8.22 -1.59
CA LEU A 213 6.69 -7.37 -0.80
C LEU A 213 7.27 -5.97 -0.61
N VAL A 214 8.57 -5.84 -0.27
CA VAL A 214 9.20 -4.52 -0.10
C VAL A 214 9.10 -3.71 -1.39
N PHE A 215 9.46 -4.30 -2.54
CA PHE A 215 9.32 -3.64 -3.84
C PHE A 215 7.85 -3.34 -4.17
N GLY A 216 6.96 -4.31 -3.92
CA GLY A 216 5.52 -4.16 -4.11
C GLY A 216 4.99 -2.94 -3.38
N ASP A 217 5.30 -2.84 -2.10
CA ASP A 217 4.77 -1.80 -1.23
C ASP A 217 5.34 -0.41 -1.55
N ILE A 218 6.67 -0.26 -1.63
CA ILE A 218 7.27 1.08 -1.67
C ILE A 218 7.66 1.57 -3.07
N VAL A 219 7.68 0.68 -4.08
CA VAL A 219 7.96 1.03 -5.48
C VAL A 219 6.72 0.85 -6.34
N TRP A 220 6.18 -0.36 -6.37
CA TRP A 220 5.08 -0.68 -7.28
C TRP A 220 3.84 0.15 -6.99
N ILE A 221 3.36 0.18 -5.74
CA ILE A 221 2.15 0.93 -5.37
C ILE A 221 2.29 2.41 -5.71
N PRO A 222 3.25 3.16 -5.12
CA PRO A 222 3.25 4.60 -5.29
C PRO A 222 3.51 5.04 -6.73
N PHE A 223 4.44 4.38 -7.42
CA PHE A 223 4.84 4.85 -8.75
C PHE A 223 3.97 4.29 -9.87
N THR A 224 3.66 2.98 -9.87
CA THR A 224 2.88 2.36 -10.94
C THR A 224 1.43 2.85 -10.95
N PHE A 225 0.83 2.99 -9.78
CA PHE A 225 -0.55 3.50 -9.68
C PHE A 225 -0.66 5.01 -9.89
N SER A 226 0.46 5.72 -9.95
CA SER A 226 0.50 7.15 -10.28
C SER A 226 0.83 7.44 -11.75
N ILE A 227 1.15 6.43 -12.55
CA ILE A 227 1.49 6.61 -13.98
C ILE A 227 0.39 7.38 -14.71
N GLN A 228 -0.88 7.09 -14.44
CA GLN A 228 -2.01 7.76 -15.04
C GLN A 228 -2.02 9.26 -14.72
N GLY A 229 -1.65 9.64 -13.49
CA GLY A 229 -1.53 11.04 -13.08
C GLY A 229 -0.46 11.79 -13.88
N TRP A 230 0.73 11.20 -14.03
CA TRP A 230 1.79 11.80 -14.85
C TRP A 230 1.45 11.83 -16.33
N TRP A 231 0.73 10.83 -16.83
CA TRP A 231 0.27 10.83 -18.21
C TRP A 231 -0.75 11.94 -18.45
N LEU A 232 -1.73 12.11 -17.55
CA LEU A 232 -2.74 13.17 -17.62
C LEU A 232 -2.16 14.57 -17.45
N LEU A 233 -1.05 14.70 -16.71
CA LEU A 233 -0.33 15.97 -16.60
C LEU A 233 0.19 16.47 -17.95
N ARG A 234 0.62 15.54 -18.82
CA ARG A 234 1.13 15.86 -20.15
C ARG A 234 0.05 15.89 -21.24
N ASN A 235 -1.04 15.17 -21.02
CA ASN A 235 -2.12 14.98 -22.00
C ASN A 235 -3.43 15.47 -21.41
N LYS A 236 -3.81 16.69 -21.81
CA LYS A 236 -5.09 17.25 -21.38
C LYS A 236 -6.23 16.48 -22.08
N VAL A 237 -6.97 15.69 -21.32
CA VAL A 237 -8.11 14.91 -21.83
C VAL A 237 -9.38 15.46 -21.20
N GLU A 238 -10.26 15.98 -22.04
CA GLU A 238 -11.60 16.41 -21.64
C GLU A 238 -12.58 15.27 -21.89
N LEU A 239 -13.42 14.98 -20.90
CA LEU A 239 -14.38 13.90 -20.95
C LEU A 239 -15.77 14.43 -21.29
N THR A 240 -16.52 13.68 -22.08
CA THR A 240 -17.96 13.94 -22.24
C THR A 240 -18.69 13.58 -20.94
N ILE A 241 -19.85 14.22 -20.69
CA ILE A 241 -20.69 13.93 -19.52
C ILE A 241 -21.01 12.42 -19.43
N ALA A 242 -21.31 11.80 -20.56
CA ALA A 242 -21.59 10.36 -20.61
C ALA A 242 -20.37 9.53 -20.15
N ALA A 243 -19.15 9.91 -20.57
CA ALA A 243 -17.92 9.23 -20.16
C ALA A 243 -17.64 9.44 -18.65
N ILE A 244 -17.89 10.62 -18.11
CA ILE A 244 -17.78 10.88 -16.65
C ILE A 244 -18.73 9.98 -15.89
N ILE A 245 -20.01 9.94 -16.27
CA ILE A 245 -21.02 9.08 -15.62
C ILE A 245 -20.62 7.61 -15.70
N ALA A 246 -20.20 7.13 -16.88
CA ALA A 246 -19.76 5.75 -17.05
C ALA A 246 -18.57 5.38 -16.14
N ASN A 247 -17.54 6.24 -16.08
CA ASN A 247 -16.38 6.03 -15.19
C ASN A 247 -16.80 6.02 -13.72
N CYS A 248 -17.65 6.94 -13.29
CA CYS A 248 -18.18 6.96 -11.93
C CYS A 248 -18.95 5.67 -11.61
N LEU A 249 -19.81 5.20 -12.49
CA LEU A 249 -20.57 3.96 -12.28
C LEU A 249 -19.64 2.75 -12.15
N VAL A 250 -18.66 2.62 -13.06
CA VAL A 250 -17.68 1.53 -13.01
C VAL A 250 -16.85 1.59 -11.72
N PHE A 251 -16.38 2.79 -11.33
CA PHE A 251 -15.62 2.98 -10.11
C PHE A 251 -16.45 2.58 -8.87
N PHE A 252 -17.67 3.09 -8.73
CA PHE A 252 -18.50 2.78 -7.56
C PHE A 252 -18.93 1.33 -7.51
N MET A 253 -19.23 0.69 -8.65
CA MET A 253 -19.48 -0.75 -8.68
C MET A 253 -18.26 -1.55 -8.21
N GLY A 254 -17.09 -1.23 -8.74
CA GLY A 254 -15.83 -1.87 -8.33
C GLY A 254 -15.53 -1.64 -6.84
N TYR A 255 -15.73 -0.42 -6.36
CA TYR A 255 -15.55 -0.06 -4.95
C TYR A 255 -16.48 -0.84 -4.02
N LEU A 256 -17.76 -0.97 -4.35
CA LEU A 256 -18.72 -1.74 -3.57
C LEU A 256 -18.32 -3.22 -3.49
N VAL A 257 -17.90 -3.80 -4.62
CA VAL A 257 -17.41 -5.19 -4.67
C VAL A 257 -16.18 -5.36 -3.78
N PHE A 258 -15.19 -4.50 -3.96
CA PHE A 258 -13.96 -4.49 -3.17
C PHE A 258 -14.25 -4.37 -1.68
N ARG A 259 -15.05 -3.38 -1.30
CA ARG A 259 -15.41 -3.14 0.11
C ARG A 259 -16.16 -4.33 0.72
N GLY A 260 -17.12 -4.87 -0.03
CA GLY A 260 -17.92 -6.02 0.39
C GLY A 260 -17.06 -7.27 0.59
N ALA A 261 -16.20 -7.60 -0.37
CA ALA A 261 -15.31 -8.76 -0.29
C ALA A 261 -14.33 -8.68 0.88
N ASN A 262 -13.70 -7.52 1.08
CA ASN A 262 -12.78 -7.31 2.21
C ASN A 262 -13.49 -7.40 3.57
N LYS A 263 -14.70 -6.84 3.69
CA LYS A 263 -15.50 -6.95 4.90
C LYS A 263 -15.86 -8.41 5.21
N GLN A 264 -16.32 -9.16 4.23
CA GLN A 264 -16.64 -10.58 4.39
C GLN A 264 -15.44 -11.38 4.90
N LYS A 265 -14.28 -11.21 4.24
CA LYS A 265 -13.03 -11.87 4.59
C LYS A 265 -12.60 -11.52 6.02
N HIS A 266 -12.64 -10.25 6.39
CA HIS A 266 -12.22 -9.79 7.71
C HIS A 266 -13.15 -10.36 8.80
N VAL A 267 -14.47 -10.26 8.63
CA VAL A 267 -15.45 -10.80 9.59
C VAL A 267 -15.28 -12.30 9.77
N PHE A 268 -15.13 -13.05 8.67
CA PHE A 268 -14.95 -14.51 8.73
C PHE A 268 -13.65 -14.90 9.46
N LYS A 269 -12.52 -14.24 9.15
CA LYS A 269 -11.24 -14.53 9.81
C LYS A 269 -11.24 -14.18 11.29
N LYS A 270 -12.00 -13.16 11.67
CA LYS A 270 -12.13 -12.74 13.07
C LYS A 270 -13.05 -13.70 13.86
N ASN A 271 -14.14 -14.13 13.27
CA ASN A 271 -15.09 -15.09 13.83
C ASN A 271 -15.74 -15.93 12.73
N PRO A 272 -15.30 -17.18 12.49
CA PRO A 272 -15.87 -18.03 11.44
C PRO A 272 -17.35 -18.38 11.59
N LYS A 273 -17.92 -18.15 12.79
CA LYS A 273 -19.36 -18.40 13.06
C LYS A 273 -20.21 -17.13 12.90
N ALA A 274 -19.59 -15.97 12.69
CA ALA A 274 -20.33 -14.72 12.53
C ALA A 274 -21.16 -14.73 11.25
N LEU A 275 -22.36 -14.16 11.33
CA LEU A 275 -23.20 -13.93 10.15
C LEU A 275 -22.57 -12.87 9.25
N ILE A 276 -22.45 -13.19 7.98
CA ILE A 276 -21.98 -12.26 6.94
C ILE A 276 -23.23 -11.80 6.19
N TRP A 277 -23.58 -10.52 6.31
CA TRP A 277 -24.79 -9.95 5.70
C TRP A 277 -26.08 -10.70 6.12
N GLY A 278 -26.14 -11.11 7.40
CA GLY A 278 -27.29 -11.83 7.95
C GLY A 278 -27.39 -13.31 7.55
N ARG A 279 -26.38 -13.86 6.87
CA ARG A 279 -26.34 -15.25 6.43
C ARG A 279 -25.12 -15.98 7.02
N PRO A 280 -25.25 -17.28 7.32
CA PRO A 280 -24.10 -18.07 7.75
C PRO A 280 -23.07 -18.17 6.61
N PRO A 281 -21.76 -18.12 6.94
CA PRO A 281 -20.71 -18.22 5.94
C PRO A 281 -20.73 -19.61 5.29
N LYS A 282 -20.63 -19.65 3.97
CA LYS A 282 -20.46 -20.90 3.24
C LYS A 282 -18.98 -21.23 3.17
N VAL A 283 -18.59 -22.37 3.74
CA VAL A 283 -17.20 -22.81 3.87
C VAL A 283 -17.01 -24.14 3.18
N ILE A 284 -15.94 -24.26 2.37
CA ILE A 284 -15.50 -25.52 1.78
C ILE A 284 -13.99 -25.67 2.07
N GLY A 285 -13.60 -26.81 2.64
CA GLY A 285 -12.21 -27.09 2.98
C GLY A 285 -11.57 -26.03 3.92
N GLY A 286 -12.35 -25.47 4.85
CA GLY A 286 -11.89 -24.43 5.78
C GLY A 286 -11.76 -23.03 5.17
N LYS A 287 -12.06 -22.84 3.87
CA LYS A 287 -11.99 -21.58 3.19
C LYS A 287 -13.37 -20.97 2.99
N LEU A 288 -13.48 -19.68 3.21
CA LEU A 288 -14.70 -18.92 2.94
C LEU A 288 -15.00 -18.90 1.44
N LEU A 289 -16.14 -19.40 1.05
CA LEU A 289 -16.72 -19.11 -0.27
C LEU A 289 -17.48 -17.79 -0.20
N ALA A 290 -17.37 -16.98 -1.26
CA ALA A 290 -18.13 -15.75 -1.39
C ALA A 290 -19.63 -16.08 -1.44
N SER A 291 -20.27 -16.11 -0.28
CA SER A 291 -21.70 -16.32 -0.16
C SER A 291 -22.33 -15.14 0.53
N GLY A 292 -23.43 -14.67 0.00
CA GLY A 292 -24.21 -13.59 0.59
C GLY A 292 -24.06 -12.25 -0.09
N TYR A 293 -22.92 -11.92 -0.67
CA TYR A 293 -22.76 -10.68 -1.44
C TYR A 293 -23.09 -10.88 -2.94
N TRP A 294 -22.72 -12.04 -3.50
CA TRP A 294 -22.98 -12.40 -4.88
C TRP A 294 -23.73 -13.73 -4.97
N PRO A 295 -25.05 -13.69 -5.11
CA PRO A 295 -25.83 -14.93 -5.27
C PRO A 295 -25.49 -15.70 -6.55
N PHE A 296 -24.81 -15.02 -7.52
CA PHE A 296 -24.45 -15.62 -8.80
C PHE A 296 -23.03 -16.19 -8.83
N SER A 297 -22.22 -15.97 -7.81
CA SER A 297 -20.89 -16.56 -7.78
C SER A 297 -20.94 -17.98 -7.24
N GLY A 298 -21.46 -18.90 -8.06
CA GLY A 298 -20.91 -20.23 -8.15
C GLY A 298 -19.45 -20.15 -8.63
N ALA A 299 -18.90 -18.94 -8.60
CA ALA A 299 -17.58 -18.59 -9.01
C ALA A 299 -16.57 -19.35 -8.18
N SER A 300 -15.94 -20.25 -8.87
CA SER A 300 -14.71 -20.94 -8.59
C SER A 300 -13.91 -20.36 -7.42
N GLN A 301 -13.33 -21.23 -6.63
CA GLN A 301 -12.36 -20.93 -5.57
C GLN A 301 -11.28 -19.90 -5.96
N GLY A 302 -11.02 -19.70 -7.25
CA GLY A 302 -10.09 -18.70 -7.79
C GLY A 302 -10.51 -17.25 -7.57
N THR A 303 -11.79 -16.91 -7.64
CA THR A 303 -12.26 -15.53 -7.53
C THR A 303 -12.15 -14.99 -6.10
N VAL A 304 -12.33 -15.85 -5.11
CA VAL A 304 -12.18 -15.46 -3.69
C VAL A 304 -10.69 -15.33 -3.32
N THR A 305 -9.84 -16.10 -3.96
CA THR A 305 -8.39 -16.01 -3.77
C THR A 305 -7.82 -14.79 -4.47
N ILE A 306 -8.31 -14.47 -5.67
CA ILE A 306 -7.89 -13.29 -6.45
C ILE A 306 -8.33 -11.99 -5.79
N SER A 307 -9.54 -11.92 -5.21
CA SER A 307 -9.96 -10.74 -4.44
C SER A 307 -9.24 -10.58 -3.11
N GLY A 308 -8.45 -11.56 -2.73
CA GLY A 308 -7.61 -11.53 -1.54
C GLY A 308 -6.16 -11.14 -1.82
N THR A 309 -5.75 -11.18 -3.09
CA THR A 309 -4.42 -10.80 -3.56
C THR A 309 -4.44 -9.56 -4.45
N CYS A 310 -5.59 -9.18 -4.98
CA CYS A 310 -5.75 -7.83 -5.51
C CYS A 310 -6.05 -6.94 -4.33
N TRP A 311 -4.95 -6.46 -3.81
CA TRP A 311 -5.00 -5.11 -3.28
C TRP A 311 -6.39 -4.62 -3.06
#